data_b8a4c4591be18aed8dd089575e451d86
#
_entry.id   b8a4c4591be18aed8dd089575e451d86
#
_cell.length_a   1.000
_cell.length_b   1.000
_cell.length_c   1.000
_cell.angle_alpha   90.00
_cell.angle_beta   90.00
_cell.angle_gamma   90.00
#
_symmetry.space_group_name_H-M   'P 1'
#
loop_
_entity.id
_entity.type
_entity.pdbx_description
1 polymer ?
#
loop_
_entity_poly.entity_id
_entity_poly.type
_entity_poly.pdbx_seq_one_letter_code
_entity_poly.pdbx_strand_id
1 'polypeptide(L)'
;RFQSTTPKTMRIAANMIEKGVNVNMILEETFFRKTYNQMMVTAKIQSEAVLALDGKCIYGYCTSEMMEEYGVTTKDLDAVVASIRNVDGVEVAMFLYQLSEDSYKVSLRSKNYVDVSKIAVENGGGGHVRAAGAEIHGKLNDIINKLLNRIKQDI
;
A
#
# COMPACT_ATOMS: atom_id res chain seq x y z
N ARG A 1 -4.89 9.89 -6.08
CA ARG A 1 -4.57 11.32 -5.92
C ARG A 1 -4.81 12.09 -7.22
N PHE A 2 -4.24 11.64 -8.31
CA PHE A 2 -4.43 12.30 -9.62
C PHE A 2 -5.88 12.16 -10.13
N GLN A 3 -6.55 11.05 -9.84
CA GLN A 3 -7.95 10.81 -10.22
C GLN A 3 -8.94 11.78 -9.56
N SER A 4 -8.61 12.31 -8.38
CA SER A 4 -9.44 13.30 -7.67
C SER A 4 -9.08 14.75 -8.01
N THR A 5 -8.09 14.99 -8.87
CA THR A 5 -7.68 16.32 -9.29
C THR A 5 -8.69 16.92 -10.27
N THR A 6 -9.28 18.04 -9.89
CA THR A 6 -10.27 18.76 -10.69
C THR A 6 -9.74 20.15 -11.07
N PRO A 7 -10.37 20.83 -12.04
CA PRO A 7 -10.04 22.23 -12.31
C PRO A 7 -10.14 23.14 -11.07
N LYS A 8 -11.06 22.84 -10.14
CA LYS A 8 -11.18 23.57 -8.87
C LYS A 8 -9.96 23.33 -7.98
N THR A 9 -9.47 22.07 -7.89
CA THR A 9 -8.24 21.74 -7.14
C THR A 9 -7.04 22.54 -7.64
N MET A 10 -6.90 22.63 -8.98
CA MET A 10 -5.79 23.37 -9.60
C MET A 10 -5.88 24.87 -9.36
N ARG A 11 -7.07 25.47 -9.39
CA ARG A 11 -7.27 26.89 -9.04
C ARG A 11 -6.92 27.17 -7.58
N ILE A 12 -7.31 26.27 -6.66
CA ILE A 12 -6.94 26.41 -5.25
C ILE A 12 -5.43 26.35 -5.08
N ALA A 13 -4.77 25.40 -5.75
CA ALA A 13 -3.31 25.28 -5.70
C ALA A 13 -2.63 26.57 -6.26
N ALA A 14 -3.10 27.09 -7.38
CA ALA A 14 -2.59 28.36 -7.93
C ALA A 14 -2.72 29.49 -6.93
N ASN A 15 -3.88 29.70 -6.34
CA ASN A 15 -4.09 30.74 -5.33
C ASN A 15 -3.19 30.57 -4.09
N MET A 16 -2.87 29.33 -3.69
CA MET A 16 -1.95 29.08 -2.58
C MET A 16 -0.53 29.48 -2.94
N ILE A 17 -0.10 29.19 -4.18
CA ILE A 17 1.23 29.58 -4.70
C ILE A 17 1.34 31.10 -4.77
N GLU A 18 0.32 31.79 -5.28
CA GLU A 18 0.27 33.26 -5.34
C GLU A 18 0.36 33.91 -3.95
N LYS A 19 -0.13 33.22 -2.91
CA LYS A 19 -0.01 33.64 -1.50
C LYS A 19 1.32 33.27 -0.85
N GLY A 20 2.28 32.76 -1.62
CA GLY A 20 3.64 32.48 -1.15
C GLY A 20 3.83 31.12 -0.50
N VAL A 21 2.93 30.16 -0.73
CA VAL A 21 3.14 28.77 -0.26
C VAL A 21 4.38 28.19 -0.92
N ASN A 22 5.31 27.69 -0.11
CA ASN A 22 6.51 27.03 -0.60
C ASN A 22 6.18 25.59 -1.05
N VAL A 23 5.93 25.44 -2.35
CA VAL A 23 5.58 24.14 -2.95
C VAL A 23 6.70 23.11 -2.78
N ASN A 24 7.96 23.53 -2.96
CA ASN A 24 9.11 22.62 -2.84
C ASN A 24 9.20 22.05 -1.41
N MET A 25 9.04 22.88 -0.40
CA MET A 25 9.04 22.42 1.00
C MET A 25 7.94 21.40 1.25
N ILE A 26 6.71 21.64 0.74
CA ILE A 26 5.59 20.70 0.89
C ILE A 26 5.89 19.38 0.18
N LEU A 27 6.43 19.41 -1.04
CA LEU A 27 6.76 18.20 -1.79
C LEU A 27 7.88 17.41 -1.10
N GLU A 28 8.93 18.05 -0.64
CA GLU A 28 10.02 17.41 0.09
C GLU A 28 9.51 16.73 1.36
N GLU A 29 8.81 17.46 2.22
CA GLU A 29 8.35 16.92 3.51
C GLU A 29 7.24 15.88 3.39
N THR A 30 6.42 15.94 2.32
CA THR A 30 5.25 15.06 2.18
C THR A 30 5.52 13.83 1.32
N PHE A 31 6.36 13.95 0.28
CA PHE A 31 6.48 12.91 -0.74
C PHE A 31 7.89 12.38 -0.95
N PHE A 32 8.92 13.21 -0.79
CA PHE A 32 10.27 12.83 -1.21
C PHE A 32 11.17 12.44 -0.04
N ARG A 33 10.96 13.05 1.12
CA ARG A 33 11.80 12.78 2.29
C ARG A 33 11.61 11.35 2.78
N LYS A 34 12.69 10.58 2.74
CA LYS A 34 12.77 9.22 3.27
C LYS A 34 14.09 9.05 4.01
N THR A 35 14.08 8.28 5.08
CA THR A 35 15.33 7.85 5.70
C THR A 35 16.01 6.79 4.83
N TYR A 36 17.31 6.59 5.04
CA TYR A 36 18.04 5.51 4.38
C TYR A 36 17.41 4.14 4.69
N ASN A 37 17.02 3.90 5.94
CA ASN A 37 16.40 2.67 6.39
C ASN A 37 15.05 2.41 5.69
N GLN A 38 14.19 3.45 5.56
CA GLN A 38 12.96 3.37 4.79
C GLN A 38 13.20 3.01 3.32
N MET A 39 14.25 3.58 2.73
CA MET A 39 14.63 3.25 1.36
C MET A 39 15.06 1.79 1.24
N MET A 40 15.92 1.32 2.15
CA MET A 40 16.46 -0.05 2.11
C MET A 40 15.37 -1.11 2.34
N VAL A 41 14.52 -0.97 3.36
CA VAL A 41 13.43 -1.92 3.60
C VAL A 41 12.42 -1.92 2.45
N THR A 42 12.14 -0.74 1.86
CA THR A 42 11.26 -0.65 0.68
C THR A 42 11.86 -1.40 -0.51
N ALA A 43 13.15 -1.24 -0.79
CA ALA A 43 13.86 -1.93 -1.87
C ALA A 43 13.86 -3.46 -1.64
N LYS A 44 14.10 -3.91 -0.40
CA LYS A 44 14.01 -5.33 -0.02
C LYS A 44 12.63 -5.90 -0.32
N ILE A 45 11.58 -5.26 0.18
CA ILE A 45 10.19 -5.71 -0.04
C ILE A 45 9.83 -5.72 -1.53
N GLN A 46 10.25 -4.71 -2.29
CA GLN A 46 10.00 -4.65 -3.73
C GLN A 46 10.73 -5.76 -4.51
N SER A 47 11.97 -6.06 -4.14
CA SER A 47 12.77 -7.11 -4.80
C SER A 47 12.24 -8.52 -4.54
N GLU A 48 11.52 -8.71 -3.43
CA GLU A 48 10.91 -9.98 -3.02
C GLU A 48 9.40 -10.04 -3.27
N ALA A 49 8.83 -8.98 -3.84
CA ALA A 49 7.42 -8.97 -4.17
C ALA A 49 7.07 -10.07 -5.19
N VAL A 50 5.97 -10.77 -4.93
CA VAL A 50 5.56 -11.94 -5.70
C VAL A 50 4.38 -11.59 -6.59
N LEU A 51 4.50 -11.87 -7.89
CA LEU A 51 3.39 -11.83 -8.84
C LEU A 51 2.57 -13.12 -8.74
N ALA A 52 1.26 -12.99 -8.63
CA ALA A 52 0.31 -14.08 -8.53
C ALA A 52 -0.90 -13.83 -9.45
N LEU A 53 -1.76 -14.83 -9.62
CA LEU A 53 -2.99 -14.75 -10.42
C LEU A 53 -2.71 -14.24 -11.84
N ASP A 54 -1.78 -14.92 -12.52
CA ASP A 54 -1.34 -14.59 -13.89
C ASP A 54 -0.88 -13.13 -14.05
N GLY A 55 -0.19 -12.60 -13.01
CA GLY A 55 0.32 -11.23 -12.99
C GLY A 55 -0.71 -10.16 -12.64
N LYS A 56 -1.95 -10.53 -12.34
CA LYS A 56 -3.02 -9.59 -11.95
C LYS A 56 -2.95 -9.17 -10.49
N CYS A 57 -2.28 -9.94 -9.64
CA CYS A 57 -2.07 -9.61 -8.24
C CYS A 57 -0.56 -9.57 -7.95
N ILE A 58 -0.14 -8.61 -7.14
CA ILE A 58 1.20 -8.56 -6.56
C ILE A 58 1.10 -8.47 -5.05
N TYR A 59 1.97 -9.17 -4.34
CA TYR A 59 2.04 -8.98 -2.89
C TYR A 59 3.48 -8.91 -2.39
N GLY A 60 3.65 -8.21 -1.28
CA GLY A 60 4.86 -8.16 -0.49
C GLY A 60 4.52 -8.20 1.00
N TYR A 61 5.49 -8.49 1.83
CA TYR A 61 5.30 -8.51 3.28
C TYR A 61 6.53 -7.97 4.01
N CYS A 62 6.33 -7.65 5.29
CA CYS A 62 7.39 -7.27 6.22
C CYS A 62 7.14 -7.93 7.57
N THR A 63 8.07 -8.76 8.03
CA THR A 63 8.01 -9.40 9.35
C THR A 63 8.57 -8.49 10.43
N SER A 64 8.35 -8.84 11.71
CA SER A 64 8.95 -8.13 12.83
C SER A 64 10.48 -8.17 12.79
N GLU A 65 11.06 -9.31 12.38
CA GLU A 65 12.51 -9.47 12.21
C GLU A 65 13.05 -8.53 11.12
N MET A 66 12.35 -8.40 9.99
CA MET A 66 12.74 -7.43 8.94
C MET A 66 12.65 -5.99 9.45
N MET A 67 11.62 -5.65 10.21
CA MET A 67 11.51 -4.31 10.80
C MET A 67 12.67 -4.02 11.75
N GLU A 68 13.05 -4.99 12.58
CA GLU A 68 14.19 -4.88 13.49
C GLU A 68 15.53 -4.79 12.74
N GLU A 69 15.76 -5.66 11.75
CA GLU A 69 16.97 -5.67 10.90
C GLU A 69 17.22 -4.32 10.24
N TYR A 70 16.16 -3.70 9.69
CA TYR A 70 16.28 -2.41 9.00
C TYR A 70 16.07 -1.20 9.92
N GLY A 71 15.81 -1.41 11.23
CA GLY A 71 15.57 -0.33 12.18
C GLY A 71 14.38 0.57 11.79
N VAL A 72 13.29 -0.03 11.33
CA VAL A 72 12.07 0.66 10.91
C VAL A 72 10.88 0.26 11.76
N THR A 73 9.83 1.05 11.68
CA THR A 73 8.55 0.81 12.36
C THR A 73 7.41 0.68 11.34
N THR A 74 6.23 0.28 11.79
CA THR A 74 5.05 0.19 10.94
C THR A 74 4.70 1.49 10.22
N LYS A 75 5.05 2.66 10.79
CA LYS A 75 4.83 3.98 10.19
C LYS A 75 5.67 4.21 8.94
N ASP A 76 6.80 3.53 8.84
CA ASP A 76 7.75 3.65 7.73
C ASP A 76 7.30 2.86 6.49
N LEU A 77 6.30 1.97 6.64
CA LEU A 77 5.86 1.00 5.64
C LEU A 77 4.64 1.44 4.80
N ASP A 78 3.98 2.54 5.15
CA ASP A 78 2.69 2.95 4.55
C ASP A 78 2.75 3.18 3.03
N ALA A 79 3.89 3.59 2.49
CA ALA A 79 4.05 3.87 1.06
C ALA A 79 4.32 2.63 0.20
N VAL A 80 4.67 1.49 0.79
CA VAL A 80 5.13 0.29 0.07
C VAL A 80 4.06 -0.25 -0.87
N VAL A 81 2.82 -0.43 -0.39
CA VAL A 81 1.72 -0.99 -1.20
C VAL A 81 1.43 -0.16 -2.45
N ALA A 82 1.59 1.17 -2.36
CA ALA A 82 1.38 2.05 -3.51
C ALA A 82 2.47 1.86 -4.58
N SER A 83 3.70 1.58 -4.17
CA SER A 83 4.82 1.37 -5.09
C SER A 83 4.70 0.05 -5.86
N ILE A 84 4.39 -1.07 -5.18
CA ILE A 84 4.24 -2.37 -5.83
C ILE A 84 2.99 -2.44 -6.72
N ARG A 85 1.91 -1.70 -6.41
CA ARG A 85 0.72 -1.62 -7.29
C ARG A 85 1.03 -1.10 -8.69
N ASN A 86 2.06 -0.27 -8.84
CA ASN A 86 2.34 0.40 -10.11
C ASN A 86 3.01 -0.51 -11.15
N VAL A 87 3.27 -1.77 -10.84
CA VAL A 87 3.77 -2.77 -11.80
C VAL A 87 2.74 -2.95 -12.93
N ASP A 88 3.22 -3.02 -14.17
CA ASP A 88 2.35 -3.18 -15.33
C ASP A 88 1.60 -4.53 -15.28
N GLY A 89 0.36 -4.54 -15.80
CA GLY A 89 -0.51 -5.72 -15.75
C GLY A 89 -1.21 -5.97 -14.40
N VAL A 90 -0.68 -5.46 -13.29
CA VAL A 90 -1.26 -5.65 -11.96
C VAL A 90 -2.54 -4.88 -11.78
N GLU A 91 -3.59 -5.55 -11.32
CA GLU A 91 -4.86 -4.95 -10.89
C GLU A 91 -4.91 -4.77 -9.37
N VAL A 92 -4.49 -5.77 -8.59
CA VAL A 92 -4.53 -5.72 -7.13
C VAL A 92 -3.14 -5.84 -6.53
N ALA A 93 -2.82 -4.99 -5.57
CA ALA A 93 -1.64 -5.11 -4.72
C ALA A 93 -2.03 -5.35 -3.27
N MET A 94 -1.36 -6.30 -2.62
CA MET A 94 -1.45 -6.56 -1.20
C MET A 94 -0.11 -6.29 -0.54
N PHE A 95 -0.14 -5.64 0.61
CA PHE A 95 1.03 -5.54 1.47
C PHE A 95 0.65 -5.93 2.88
N LEU A 96 1.42 -6.85 3.45
CA LEU A 96 1.19 -7.37 4.79
C LEU A 96 2.37 -6.99 5.68
N TYR A 97 2.11 -6.45 6.86
CA TYR A 97 3.17 -6.32 7.86
C TYR A 97 2.71 -6.86 9.21
N GLN A 98 3.65 -7.47 9.90
CA GLN A 98 3.41 -8.12 11.17
C GLN A 98 3.15 -7.11 12.29
N LEU A 99 2.11 -7.33 13.08
CA LEU A 99 1.78 -6.55 14.27
C LEU A 99 2.13 -7.31 15.56
N SER A 100 1.92 -8.62 15.56
CA SER A 100 2.26 -9.55 16.64
C SER A 100 2.62 -10.90 16.04
N GLU A 101 2.91 -11.90 16.88
CA GLU A 101 3.29 -13.25 16.45
C GLU A 101 2.29 -13.88 15.45
N ASP A 102 1.01 -13.61 15.63
CA ASP A 102 -0.09 -14.19 14.85
C ASP A 102 -1.03 -13.15 14.23
N SER A 103 -0.62 -11.88 14.10
CA SER A 103 -1.46 -10.80 13.57
C SER A 103 -0.70 -9.98 12.54
N TYR A 104 -1.36 -9.72 11.41
CA TYR A 104 -0.85 -8.94 10.31
C TYR A 104 -1.80 -7.83 9.91
N LYS A 105 -1.26 -6.63 9.73
CA LYS A 105 -1.97 -5.57 9.01
C LYS A 105 -1.88 -5.84 7.53
N VAL A 106 -3.03 -5.88 6.88
CA VAL A 106 -3.14 -6.05 5.43
C VAL A 106 -3.59 -4.73 4.81
N SER A 107 -2.85 -4.27 3.83
CA SER A 107 -3.19 -3.11 3.00
C SER A 107 -3.48 -3.58 1.58
N LEU A 108 -4.65 -3.25 1.07
CA LEU A 108 -5.12 -3.60 -0.26
C LEU A 108 -5.26 -2.37 -1.13
N ARG A 109 -4.83 -2.47 -2.38
CA ARG A 109 -5.00 -1.42 -3.41
C ARG A 109 -5.42 -2.06 -4.72
N SER A 110 -6.34 -1.44 -5.43
CA SER A 110 -6.67 -1.83 -6.81
C SER A 110 -6.52 -0.67 -7.78
N LYS A 111 -6.44 -0.98 -9.09
CA LYS A 111 -6.32 0.03 -10.15
C LYS A 111 -7.67 0.38 -10.74
N ASN A 112 -8.37 -0.59 -11.30
CA ASN A 112 -9.47 -0.32 -12.23
C ASN A 112 -10.83 -0.87 -11.77
N TYR A 113 -10.95 -2.16 -11.51
CA TYR A 113 -12.24 -2.82 -11.37
C TYR A 113 -12.47 -3.59 -10.07
N VAL A 114 -11.45 -4.15 -9.42
CA VAL A 114 -11.63 -4.90 -8.17
C VAL A 114 -11.98 -3.98 -7.01
N ASP A 115 -13.06 -4.27 -6.31
CA ASP A 115 -13.47 -3.56 -5.10
C ASP A 115 -12.82 -4.18 -3.85
N VAL A 116 -11.64 -3.66 -3.49
CA VAL A 116 -10.89 -4.15 -2.33
C VAL A 116 -11.55 -3.82 -0.98
N SER A 117 -12.53 -2.92 -0.93
CA SER A 117 -13.25 -2.62 0.31
C SER A 117 -14.10 -3.80 0.76
N LYS A 118 -14.70 -4.54 -0.16
CA LYS A 118 -15.45 -5.77 0.15
C LYS A 118 -14.56 -6.81 0.82
N ILE A 119 -13.38 -7.04 0.25
CA ILE A 119 -12.40 -7.99 0.77
C ILE A 119 -11.96 -7.59 2.19
N ALA A 120 -11.73 -6.30 2.42
CA ALA A 120 -11.38 -5.79 3.74
C ALA A 120 -12.51 -5.98 4.76
N VAL A 121 -13.76 -5.67 4.40
CA VAL A 121 -14.94 -5.83 5.26
C VAL A 121 -15.17 -7.29 5.65
N GLU A 122 -15.03 -8.23 4.71
CA GLU A 122 -15.11 -9.68 4.96
C GLU A 122 -14.07 -10.17 5.98
N ASN A 123 -13.01 -9.39 6.20
CA ASN A 123 -11.94 -9.67 7.16
C ASN A 123 -11.96 -8.71 8.37
N GLY A 124 -13.09 -8.09 8.68
CA GLY A 124 -13.25 -7.22 9.85
C GLY A 124 -12.61 -5.83 9.71
N GLY A 125 -12.21 -5.47 8.51
CA GLY A 125 -11.62 -4.18 8.20
C GLY A 125 -12.55 -3.23 7.44
N GLY A 126 -11.99 -2.37 6.60
CA GLY A 126 -12.75 -1.43 5.81
C GLY A 126 -11.87 -0.53 4.94
N GLY A 127 -12.51 0.45 4.31
CA GLY A 127 -11.83 1.42 3.45
C GLY A 127 -12.68 1.85 2.27
N HIS A 128 -12.01 2.25 1.20
CA HIS A 128 -12.64 2.68 -0.05
C HIS A 128 -12.43 1.62 -1.14
N VAL A 129 -13.26 1.69 -2.18
CA VAL A 129 -13.26 0.76 -3.32
C VAL A 129 -11.84 0.44 -3.86
N ARG A 130 -10.93 1.43 -3.90
CA ARG A 130 -9.57 1.28 -4.44
C ARG A 130 -8.46 1.23 -3.37
N ALA A 131 -8.82 1.37 -2.10
CA ALA A 131 -7.85 1.43 -1.01
C ALA A 131 -8.51 1.02 0.30
N ALA A 132 -8.21 -0.18 0.77
CA ALA A 132 -8.80 -0.74 1.98
C ALA A 132 -7.76 -1.53 2.77
N GLY A 133 -8.09 -1.94 3.98
CA GLY A 133 -7.22 -2.76 4.80
C GLY A 133 -7.96 -3.41 5.96
N ALA A 134 -7.33 -4.43 6.51
CA ALA A 134 -7.81 -5.18 7.66
C ALA A 134 -6.65 -5.59 8.56
N GLU A 135 -6.95 -5.95 9.77
CA GLU A 135 -6.07 -6.75 10.61
C GLU A 135 -6.56 -8.19 10.57
N ILE A 136 -5.66 -9.13 10.26
CA ILE A 136 -6.02 -10.52 10.09
C ILE A 136 -5.11 -11.38 10.97
N HIS A 137 -5.71 -12.27 11.76
CA HIS A 137 -5.00 -13.21 12.61
C HIS A 137 -4.73 -14.52 11.86
N GLY A 138 -3.57 -15.10 12.09
CA GLY A 138 -3.12 -16.37 11.55
C GLY A 138 -1.69 -16.33 11.02
N LYS A 139 -1.24 -17.45 10.45
CA LYS A 139 0.09 -17.53 9.84
C LYS A 139 0.12 -16.76 8.51
N LEU A 140 1.22 -16.11 8.22
CA LEU A 140 1.41 -15.28 7.03
C LEU A 140 0.96 -15.98 5.73
N ASN A 141 1.41 -17.21 5.51
CA ASN A 141 1.09 -17.96 4.30
C ASN A 141 -0.40 -18.29 4.18
N ASP A 142 -1.08 -18.57 5.30
CA ASP A 142 -2.52 -18.88 5.32
C ASP A 142 -3.33 -17.62 4.98
N ILE A 143 -2.93 -16.47 5.53
CA ILE A 143 -3.52 -15.17 5.23
C ILE A 143 -3.35 -14.83 3.75
N ILE A 144 -2.14 -14.98 3.20
CA ILE A 144 -1.85 -14.71 1.78
C ILE A 144 -2.72 -15.61 0.89
N ASN A 145 -2.75 -16.92 1.15
CA ASN A 145 -3.54 -17.87 0.36
C ASN A 145 -5.04 -17.58 0.43
N LYS A 146 -5.57 -17.26 1.61
CA LYS A 146 -6.96 -16.86 1.80
C LYS A 146 -7.30 -15.64 0.94
N LEU A 147 -6.48 -14.61 0.99
CA LEU A 147 -6.69 -13.37 0.24
C LEU A 147 -6.54 -13.57 -1.27
N LEU A 148 -5.55 -14.34 -1.73
CA LEU A 148 -5.39 -14.65 -3.15
C LEU A 148 -6.61 -15.41 -3.69
N ASN A 149 -7.11 -16.41 -2.97
CA ASN A 149 -8.30 -17.16 -3.35
C ASN A 149 -9.55 -16.25 -3.43
N ARG A 150 -9.66 -15.28 -2.53
CA ARG A 150 -10.77 -14.33 -2.54
C ARG A 150 -10.63 -13.33 -3.70
N ILE A 151 -9.45 -12.79 -3.93
CA ILE A 151 -9.16 -11.85 -5.04
C ILE A 151 -9.40 -12.52 -6.39
N LYS A 152 -9.05 -13.79 -6.54
CA LYS A 152 -9.25 -14.59 -7.76
C LYS A 152 -10.72 -14.62 -8.23
N GLN A 153 -11.68 -14.42 -7.34
CA GLN A 153 -13.11 -14.41 -7.69
C GLN A 153 -13.54 -13.10 -8.38
N ASP A 154 -12.75 -12.04 -8.24
CA ASP A 154 -13.06 -10.70 -8.72
C ASP A 154 -12.17 -10.27 -9.93
N ILE A 155 -11.23 -11.14 -10.36
CA ILE A 155 -10.30 -10.90 -11.49
C ILE A 155 -10.74 -11.56 -12.78
#